data_55d15c7e5195d521c7e6559622fc8abe
#
_entry.id   55d15c7e5195d521c7e6559622fc8abe
#
_cell.length_a   1.000
_cell.length_b   1.000
_cell.length_c   1.000
_cell.angle_alpha   90.00
_cell.angle_beta   90.00
_cell.angle_gamma   90.00
#
_symmetry.space_group_name_H-M   'P 1'
#
loop_
_entity.id
_entity.type
_entity.pdbx_description
1 polymer ?
#
loop_
_entity_poly.entity_id
_entity_poly.type
_entity_poly.pdbx_seq_one_letter_code
_entity_poly.pdbx_strand_id
1 'polypeptide(L)'
;MSFYLETLKTLIAEGKLDPAAPTLVVAGGGKDRATLMEAGFTDVTISNLDERMVGDEFAPYAWSFIDGENLPVEPGRFAQIIEHMGLHHCGSPHRALLEMYRCAGRSVLVFENRDSLAMRLATRLGFVPVYEFEAVAGNGYRYGGYRNTAIPNAVYRWTEREVEKMLASWDPAHQVPVRYFYNLRLPHARIALIGNPLVRAAFRASLLPFSLVARIFPKQMNEFGFFIDKQARALQPWMEPDGSALSRSYWGTGKWKDPAA
;
A
#
# COMPACT_ATOMS: atom_id res chain seq x y z
N MET A 1 9.77 13.65 -10.82
CA MET A 1 10.05 12.42 -10.01
C MET A 1 8.72 11.77 -9.70
N SER A 2 8.62 10.45 -9.62
CA SER A 2 7.35 9.78 -9.28
C SER A 2 7.12 9.83 -7.75
N PHE A 3 5.86 9.81 -7.33
CA PHE A 3 5.47 9.75 -5.91
C PHE A 3 6.16 8.58 -5.18
N TYR A 4 6.24 7.43 -5.83
CA TYR A 4 6.91 6.25 -5.31
C TYR A 4 8.40 6.54 -5.02
N LEU A 5 9.14 7.03 -6.02
CA LEU A 5 10.57 7.33 -5.87
C LEU A 5 10.85 8.43 -4.85
N GLU A 6 10.05 9.49 -4.82
CA GLU A 6 10.18 10.58 -3.85
C GLU A 6 10.02 10.07 -2.42
N THR A 7 9.01 9.23 -2.19
CA THR A 7 8.75 8.63 -0.86
C THR A 7 9.91 7.72 -0.44
N LEU A 8 10.43 6.88 -1.36
CA LEU A 8 11.59 6.03 -1.07
C LEU A 8 12.80 6.88 -0.67
N LYS A 9 13.15 7.89 -1.48
CA LYS A 9 14.30 8.78 -1.18
C LYS A 9 14.13 9.53 0.14
N THR A 10 12.91 9.95 0.46
CA THR A 10 12.61 10.60 1.75
C THR A 10 12.86 9.64 2.92
N LEU A 11 12.31 8.43 2.85
CA LEU A 11 12.46 7.45 3.93
C LEU A 11 13.90 6.95 4.07
N ILE A 12 14.66 6.86 2.98
CA ILE A 12 16.09 6.54 3.00
C ILE A 12 16.88 7.67 3.69
N ALA A 13 16.65 8.92 3.30
CA ALA A 13 17.31 10.08 3.89
C ALA A 13 17.04 10.22 5.41
N GLU A 14 15.88 9.78 5.87
CA GLU A 14 15.48 9.75 7.28
C GLU A 14 16.00 8.50 8.02
N GLY A 15 16.72 7.59 7.37
CA GLY A 15 17.19 6.32 7.95
C GLY A 15 16.08 5.31 8.29
N LYS A 16 14.89 5.48 7.68
CA LYS A 16 13.74 4.59 7.88
C LYS A 16 13.74 3.39 6.93
N LEU A 17 14.32 3.54 5.75
CA LEU A 17 14.62 2.46 4.82
C LEU A 17 16.13 2.37 4.62
N ASP A 18 16.62 1.16 4.50
CA ASP A 18 18.03 0.85 4.25
C ASP A 18 18.13 0.16 2.87
N PRO A 19 18.69 0.83 1.85
CA PRO A 19 18.80 0.26 0.50
C PRO A 19 19.68 -1.00 0.41
N ALA A 20 20.55 -1.23 1.40
CA ALA A 20 21.39 -2.43 1.44
C ALA A 20 20.77 -3.60 2.20
N ALA A 21 19.64 -3.38 2.89
CA ALA A 21 18.98 -4.42 3.66
C ALA A 21 18.09 -5.33 2.78
N PRO A 22 17.96 -6.62 3.14
CA PRO A 22 17.09 -7.55 2.42
C PRO A 22 15.67 -7.02 2.26
N THR A 23 15.25 -6.83 1.01
CA THR A 23 13.97 -6.22 0.64
C THR A 23 13.15 -7.19 -0.22
N LEU A 24 11.89 -7.42 0.14
CA LEU A 24 10.92 -8.09 -0.72
C LEU A 24 9.99 -7.06 -1.36
N VAL A 25 9.75 -7.20 -2.66
CA VAL A 25 8.69 -6.49 -3.37
C VAL A 25 7.56 -7.45 -3.67
N VAL A 26 6.37 -7.18 -3.14
CA VAL A 26 5.19 -8.01 -3.36
C VAL A 26 4.39 -7.46 -4.53
N ALA A 27 3.92 -8.36 -5.41
CA ALA A 27 3.20 -8.05 -6.64
C ALA A 27 3.96 -7.06 -7.56
N GLY A 28 5.30 -7.09 -7.50
CA GLY A 28 6.17 -6.16 -8.21
C GLY A 28 6.37 -6.51 -9.68
N GLY A 29 6.89 -5.55 -10.42
CA GLY A 29 7.17 -5.65 -11.85
C GLY A 29 8.37 -4.81 -12.30
N GLY A 30 8.53 -4.65 -13.60
CA GLY A 30 9.64 -3.87 -14.19
C GLY A 30 9.71 -2.40 -13.72
N LYS A 31 8.56 -1.80 -13.38
CA LYS A 31 8.51 -0.45 -12.83
C LYS A 31 9.13 -0.40 -11.43
N ASP A 32 8.87 -1.41 -10.59
CA ASP A 32 9.44 -1.50 -9.25
C ASP A 32 10.94 -1.69 -9.32
N ARG A 33 11.39 -2.61 -10.19
CA ARG A 33 12.81 -2.80 -10.49
C ARG A 33 13.50 -1.48 -10.83
N ALA A 34 13.00 -0.75 -11.82
CA ALA A 34 13.60 0.51 -12.26
C ALA A 34 13.62 1.57 -11.14
N THR A 35 12.52 1.69 -10.39
CA THR A 35 12.39 2.68 -9.30
C THR A 35 13.33 2.36 -8.15
N LEU A 36 13.45 1.09 -7.76
CA LEU A 36 14.34 0.67 -6.67
C LEU A 36 15.81 0.78 -7.06
N MET A 37 16.18 0.49 -8.31
CA MET A 37 17.52 0.75 -8.82
C MET A 37 17.88 2.24 -8.74
N GLU A 38 16.96 3.12 -9.15
CA GLU A 38 17.16 4.58 -9.07
C GLU A 38 17.22 5.08 -7.62
N ALA A 39 16.56 4.40 -6.70
CA ALA A 39 16.62 4.69 -5.27
C ALA A 39 17.85 4.09 -4.56
N GLY A 40 18.65 3.26 -5.26
CA GLY A 40 19.90 2.71 -4.75
C GLY A 40 19.78 1.38 -4.00
N PHE A 41 18.65 0.67 -4.11
CA PHE A 41 18.51 -0.64 -3.49
C PHE A 41 19.42 -1.68 -4.14
N THR A 42 20.00 -2.58 -3.34
CA THR A 42 20.98 -3.57 -3.80
C THR A 42 20.59 -5.02 -3.51
N ASP A 43 19.87 -5.29 -2.43
CA ASP A 43 19.45 -6.64 -2.03
C ASP A 43 17.90 -6.74 -2.10
N VAL A 44 17.39 -7.06 -3.29
CA VAL A 44 15.96 -7.08 -3.56
C VAL A 44 15.54 -8.42 -4.17
N THR A 45 14.43 -8.95 -3.67
CA THR A 45 13.65 -10.01 -4.32
C THR A 45 12.33 -9.40 -4.79
N ILE A 46 12.04 -9.50 -6.09
CA ILE A 46 10.73 -9.09 -6.65
C ILE A 46 9.86 -10.33 -6.77
N SER A 47 8.62 -10.27 -6.30
CA SER A 47 7.66 -11.36 -6.39
C SER A 47 6.37 -10.96 -7.08
N ASN A 48 5.78 -11.90 -7.82
CA ASN A 48 4.52 -11.73 -8.53
C ASN A 48 3.86 -13.08 -8.81
N LEU A 49 2.57 -13.09 -9.15
CA LEU A 49 1.81 -14.26 -9.63
C LEU A 49 1.74 -14.35 -11.17
N ASP A 50 2.56 -13.62 -11.90
CA ASP A 50 2.57 -13.67 -13.36
C ASP A 50 3.57 -14.71 -13.87
N GLU A 51 3.06 -15.84 -14.32
CA GLU A 51 3.87 -16.97 -14.86
C GLU A 51 4.65 -16.60 -16.12
N ARG A 52 4.30 -15.50 -16.78
CA ARG A 52 5.00 -15.00 -17.99
C ARG A 52 6.29 -14.26 -17.66
N MET A 53 6.46 -13.84 -16.40
CA MET A 53 7.65 -13.13 -15.98
C MET A 53 8.83 -14.08 -15.85
N VAL A 54 9.96 -13.67 -16.41
CA VAL A 54 11.22 -14.44 -16.40
C VAL A 54 12.22 -13.75 -15.49
N GLY A 55 12.92 -14.53 -14.67
CA GLY A 55 13.85 -14.01 -13.67
C GLY A 55 14.89 -13.04 -14.20
N ASP A 56 15.42 -13.27 -15.40
CA ASP A 56 16.44 -12.41 -16.03
C ASP A 56 15.95 -10.99 -16.31
N GLU A 57 14.65 -10.79 -16.49
CA GLU A 57 14.06 -9.46 -16.69
C GLU A 57 14.22 -8.56 -15.46
N PHE A 58 14.43 -9.16 -14.29
CA PHE A 58 14.56 -8.45 -13.02
C PHE A 58 16.01 -8.23 -12.60
N ALA A 59 16.99 -8.69 -13.35
CA ALA A 59 18.39 -8.45 -13.02
C ALA A 59 18.68 -6.94 -12.79
N PRO A 60 19.46 -6.57 -11.75
CA PRO A 60 20.29 -7.42 -10.89
C PRO A 60 19.54 -8.05 -9.71
N TYR A 61 18.25 -7.88 -9.59
CA TYR A 61 17.44 -8.40 -8.49
C TYR A 61 17.01 -9.85 -8.71
N ALA A 62 16.80 -10.56 -7.61
CA ALA A 62 16.19 -11.88 -7.66
C ALA A 62 14.69 -11.76 -7.99
N TRP A 63 14.15 -12.77 -8.67
CA TRP A 63 12.73 -12.89 -8.92
C TRP A 63 12.17 -14.19 -8.33
N SER A 64 10.91 -14.15 -7.87
CA SER A 64 10.26 -15.32 -7.29
C SER A 64 8.76 -15.32 -7.59
N PHE A 65 8.25 -16.45 -8.05
CA PHE A 65 6.80 -16.64 -8.21
C PHE A 65 6.18 -16.91 -6.84
N ILE A 66 5.53 -15.89 -6.25
CA ILE A 66 4.99 -15.96 -4.89
C ILE A 66 3.64 -15.27 -4.84
N ASP A 67 2.67 -15.90 -4.16
CA ASP A 67 1.39 -15.30 -3.79
C ASP A 67 1.57 -14.38 -2.58
N GLY A 68 1.30 -13.08 -2.75
CA GLY A 68 1.37 -12.09 -1.68
C GLY A 68 0.41 -12.37 -0.50
N GLU A 69 -0.64 -13.16 -0.72
CA GLU A 69 -1.59 -13.56 0.33
C GLU A 69 -1.09 -14.76 1.16
N ASN A 70 0.02 -15.38 0.76
CA ASN A 70 0.60 -16.53 1.44
C ASN A 70 2.11 -16.58 1.20
N LEU A 71 2.85 -15.72 1.88
CA LEU A 71 4.29 -15.62 1.73
C LEU A 71 4.97 -16.84 2.39
N PRO A 72 5.64 -17.73 1.61
CA PRO A 72 6.25 -18.97 2.11
C PRO A 72 7.60 -18.71 2.79
N VAL A 73 7.64 -17.73 3.69
CA VAL A 73 8.85 -17.31 4.39
C VAL A 73 8.57 -17.09 5.87
N GLU A 74 9.60 -17.27 6.68
CA GLU A 74 9.52 -17.08 8.12
C GLU A 74 9.24 -15.63 8.51
N PRO A 75 8.62 -15.39 9.68
CA PRO A 75 8.41 -14.05 10.20
C PRO A 75 9.72 -13.26 10.30
N GLY A 76 9.71 -12.01 9.86
CA GLY A 76 10.87 -11.14 9.93
C GLY A 76 12.03 -11.47 8.96
N ARG A 77 11.82 -12.37 7.99
CA ARG A 77 12.83 -12.82 7.02
C ARG A 77 13.44 -11.66 6.21
N PHE A 78 12.63 -10.70 5.82
CA PHE A 78 13.08 -9.50 5.11
C PHE A 78 13.15 -8.33 6.08
N ALA A 79 14.16 -7.48 5.94
CA ALA A 79 14.25 -6.27 6.74
C ALA A 79 13.05 -5.35 6.44
N GLN A 80 12.71 -5.21 5.17
CA GLN A 80 11.63 -4.34 4.70
C GLN A 80 10.88 -5.00 3.55
N ILE A 81 9.57 -4.73 3.48
CA ILE A 81 8.73 -5.21 2.39
C ILE A 81 8.03 -4.01 1.75
N ILE A 82 8.06 -3.96 0.43
CA ILE A 82 7.51 -2.86 -0.36
C ILE A 82 6.46 -3.42 -1.31
N GLU A 83 5.40 -2.68 -1.51
CA GLU A 83 4.37 -2.95 -2.49
C GLU A 83 3.95 -1.65 -3.19
N HIS A 84 3.65 -1.74 -4.49
CA HIS A 84 3.22 -0.60 -5.27
C HIS A 84 2.12 -0.97 -6.26
N MET A 85 0.87 -0.61 -5.93
CA MET A 85 -0.32 -0.79 -6.78
C MET A 85 -0.60 -2.24 -7.18
N GLY A 86 -0.47 -3.17 -6.25
CA GLY A 86 -0.66 -4.61 -6.48
C GLY A 86 -1.61 -5.29 -5.49
N LEU A 87 -1.82 -4.74 -4.28
CA LEU A 87 -2.71 -5.36 -3.30
C LEU A 87 -4.16 -5.46 -3.78
N HIS A 88 -4.64 -4.51 -4.59
CA HIS A 88 -6.00 -4.55 -5.12
C HIS A 88 -6.23 -5.65 -6.16
N HIS A 89 -5.18 -6.34 -6.64
CA HIS A 89 -5.30 -7.56 -7.44
C HIS A 89 -5.44 -8.84 -6.61
N CYS A 90 -5.14 -8.78 -5.30
CA CYS A 90 -5.28 -9.89 -4.38
C CYS A 90 -6.75 -10.24 -4.11
N GLY A 91 -7.02 -11.49 -3.75
CA GLY A 91 -8.33 -11.93 -3.30
C GLY A 91 -8.71 -11.32 -1.96
N SER A 92 -7.71 -11.11 -1.11
CA SER A 92 -7.81 -10.38 0.15
C SER A 92 -6.64 -9.42 0.31
N PRO A 93 -6.79 -8.15 -0.07
CA PRO A 93 -5.75 -7.12 0.14
C PRO A 93 -5.30 -7.03 1.61
N HIS A 94 -6.22 -7.24 2.55
CA HIS A 94 -5.94 -7.26 3.98
C HIS A 94 -5.00 -8.42 4.36
N ARG A 95 -5.26 -9.63 3.85
CA ARG A 95 -4.41 -10.79 4.10
C ARG A 95 -3.00 -10.57 3.55
N ALA A 96 -2.90 -10.06 2.34
CA ALA A 96 -1.60 -9.75 1.74
C ALA A 96 -0.82 -8.72 2.58
N LEU A 97 -1.47 -7.65 3.05
CA LEU A 97 -0.84 -6.67 3.94
C LEU A 97 -0.38 -7.31 5.27
N LEU A 98 -1.18 -8.19 5.88
CA LEU A 98 -0.82 -8.87 7.13
C LEU A 98 0.34 -9.87 6.93
N GLU A 99 0.40 -10.56 5.79
CA GLU A 99 1.55 -11.40 5.43
C GLU A 99 2.82 -10.57 5.25
N MET A 100 2.73 -9.42 4.57
CA MET A 100 3.84 -8.47 4.48
C MET A 100 4.28 -8.02 5.88
N TYR A 101 3.33 -7.65 6.75
CA TYR A 101 3.63 -7.27 8.13
C TYR A 101 4.31 -8.41 8.91
N ARG A 102 3.84 -9.65 8.76
CA ARG A 102 4.44 -10.82 9.41
C ARG A 102 5.89 -11.04 8.97
N CYS A 103 6.14 -10.98 7.67
CA CYS A 103 7.42 -11.30 7.06
C CYS A 103 8.47 -10.17 7.13
N ALA A 104 8.03 -8.93 7.38
CA ALA A 104 8.92 -7.79 7.55
C ALA A 104 9.48 -7.73 8.99
N GLY A 105 10.80 -7.60 9.12
CA GLY A 105 11.46 -7.42 10.42
C GLY A 105 11.46 -5.97 10.91
N ARG A 106 11.55 -4.99 9.99
CA ARG A 106 11.71 -3.57 10.32
C ARG A 106 10.55 -2.71 9.85
N SER A 107 10.12 -2.85 8.60
CA SER A 107 9.08 -1.97 8.05
C SER A 107 8.33 -2.56 6.86
N VAL A 108 7.13 -2.02 6.62
CA VAL A 108 6.33 -2.25 5.42
C VAL A 108 5.99 -0.92 4.78
N LEU A 109 6.18 -0.78 3.46
CA LEU A 109 5.81 0.39 2.68
C LEU A 109 4.85 -0.02 1.57
N VAL A 110 3.69 0.60 1.53
CA VAL A 110 2.63 0.29 0.58
C VAL A 110 2.18 1.55 -0.15
N PHE A 111 1.92 1.42 -1.45
CA PHE A 111 1.30 2.47 -2.28
C PHE A 111 0.06 1.93 -2.94
N GLU A 112 -1.07 2.53 -2.64
CA GLU A 112 -2.37 2.11 -3.15
C GLU A 112 -3.31 3.28 -3.43
N ASN A 113 -4.48 2.97 -3.94
CA ASN A 113 -5.54 3.94 -4.15
C ASN A 113 -6.19 4.32 -2.81
N ARG A 114 -6.49 5.62 -2.64
CA ARG A 114 -7.13 6.12 -1.44
C ARG A 114 -8.64 6.20 -1.56
N ASP A 115 -9.36 5.76 -0.52
CA ASP A 115 -10.80 5.93 -0.40
C ASP A 115 -11.14 7.30 0.23
N SER A 116 -10.95 8.36 -0.55
CA SER A 116 -11.32 9.72 -0.14
C SER A 116 -12.78 10.02 -0.44
N LEU A 117 -13.34 11.04 0.23
CA LEU A 117 -14.70 11.50 -0.08
C LEU A 117 -14.82 11.95 -1.54
N ALA A 118 -13.80 12.64 -2.07
CA ALA A 118 -13.74 13.03 -3.48
C ALA A 118 -13.77 11.81 -4.42
N MET A 119 -13.03 10.74 -4.08
CA MET A 119 -13.01 9.51 -4.87
C MET A 119 -14.34 8.75 -4.80
N ARG A 120 -14.98 8.68 -3.63
CA ARG A 120 -16.33 8.11 -3.47
C ARG A 120 -17.36 8.84 -4.33
N LEU A 121 -17.32 10.19 -4.32
CA LEU A 121 -18.19 11.00 -5.15
C LEU A 121 -17.93 10.78 -6.65
N ALA A 122 -16.65 10.78 -7.07
CA ALA A 122 -16.26 10.55 -8.45
C ALA A 122 -16.69 9.15 -8.95
N THR A 123 -16.58 8.13 -8.09
CA THR A 123 -17.05 6.78 -8.37
C THR A 123 -18.58 6.73 -8.51
N ARG A 124 -19.30 7.38 -7.58
CA ARG A 124 -20.78 7.44 -7.64
C ARG A 124 -21.30 8.14 -8.88
N LEU A 125 -20.57 9.12 -9.38
CA LEU A 125 -20.89 9.86 -10.61
C LEU A 125 -20.41 9.13 -11.90
N GLY A 126 -19.79 7.94 -11.77
CA GLY A 126 -19.30 7.16 -12.91
C GLY A 126 -17.99 7.67 -13.53
N PHE A 127 -17.28 8.58 -12.89
CA PHE A 127 -16.03 9.14 -13.41
C PHE A 127 -14.80 8.28 -13.11
N VAL A 128 -14.92 7.43 -12.10
CA VAL A 128 -13.88 6.50 -11.69
C VAL A 128 -14.46 5.09 -11.64
N PRO A 129 -13.84 4.12 -12.29
CA PRO A 129 -14.35 2.75 -12.32
C PRO A 129 -14.25 2.10 -10.94
N VAL A 130 -15.19 1.17 -10.69
CA VAL A 130 -15.16 0.27 -9.53
C VAL A 130 -14.26 -0.93 -9.82
N TYR A 131 -14.21 -1.37 -11.09
CA TYR A 131 -13.39 -2.49 -11.55
C TYR A 131 -12.33 -2.03 -12.54
N GLU A 132 -11.18 -2.68 -12.54
CA GLU A 132 -10.05 -2.38 -13.40
C GLU A 132 -10.11 -3.20 -14.70
N PHE A 133 -10.82 -2.68 -15.69
CA PHE A 133 -10.94 -3.32 -17.02
C PHE A 133 -9.69 -3.12 -17.88
N GLU A 134 -8.99 -2.01 -17.70
CA GLU A 134 -7.86 -1.60 -18.55
C GLU A 134 -6.67 -2.55 -18.41
N ALA A 135 -6.39 -3.04 -17.19
CA ALA A 135 -5.31 -3.99 -16.96
C ALA A 135 -5.57 -5.32 -17.71
N VAL A 136 -6.81 -5.82 -17.67
CA VAL A 136 -7.18 -7.06 -18.37
C VAL A 136 -7.17 -6.86 -19.90
N ALA A 137 -7.73 -5.75 -20.38
CA ALA A 137 -7.75 -5.44 -21.81
C ALA A 137 -6.33 -5.26 -22.38
N GLY A 138 -5.46 -4.54 -21.64
CA GLY A 138 -4.07 -4.34 -22.02
C GLY A 138 -3.23 -5.62 -22.02
N ASN A 139 -3.67 -6.67 -21.32
CA ASN A 139 -3.05 -7.99 -21.29
C ASN A 139 -3.78 -9.03 -22.17
N GLY A 140 -4.41 -8.58 -23.25
CA GLY A 140 -5.05 -9.44 -24.24
C GLY A 140 -6.24 -10.24 -23.71
N TYR A 141 -6.94 -9.71 -22.69
CA TYR A 141 -8.10 -10.35 -22.04
C TYR A 141 -7.80 -11.71 -21.38
N ARG A 142 -6.54 -11.93 -20.94
CA ARG A 142 -6.12 -13.19 -20.33
C ARG A 142 -5.51 -13.04 -18.94
N TYR A 143 -4.90 -11.90 -18.65
CA TYR A 143 -4.14 -11.64 -17.42
C TYR A 143 -4.39 -10.21 -16.91
N GLY A 144 -3.83 -9.90 -15.75
CA GLY A 144 -3.81 -8.53 -15.22
C GLY A 144 -5.03 -8.16 -14.37
N GLY A 145 -5.95 -9.09 -14.12
CA GLY A 145 -7.08 -8.89 -13.21
C GLY A 145 -6.86 -9.55 -11.84
N TYR A 146 -7.96 -9.96 -11.21
CA TYR A 146 -7.98 -10.67 -9.94
C TYR A 146 -7.03 -11.86 -9.96
N ARG A 147 -6.04 -11.90 -9.04
CA ARG A 147 -4.99 -12.93 -8.96
C ARG A 147 -4.34 -13.23 -10.32
N ASN A 148 -4.08 -12.17 -11.08
CA ASN A 148 -3.52 -12.22 -12.43
C ASN A 148 -4.35 -13.03 -13.46
N THR A 149 -5.65 -13.19 -13.27
CA THR A 149 -6.55 -13.85 -14.22
C THR A 149 -7.18 -12.86 -15.22
N ALA A 150 -8.05 -13.37 -16.09
CA ALA A 150 -8.87 -12.57 -17.01
C ALA A 150 -10.08 -11.89 -16.33
N ILE A 151 -10.28 -12.08 -15.03
CA ILE A 151 -11.40 -11.49 -14.28
C ILE A 151 -10.95 -10.13 -13.75
N PRO A 152 -11.61 -9.03 -14.14
CA PRO A 152 -11.26 -7.71 -13.61
C PRO A 152 -11.37 -7.67 -12.09
N ASN A 153 -10.34 -7.13 -11.41
CA ASN A 153 -10.36 -6.92 -9.98
C ASN A 153 -11.16 -5.66 -9.61
N ALA A 154 -11.75 -5.67 -8.44
CA ALA A 154 -12.26 -4.44 -7.84
C ALA A 154 -11.08 -3.52 -7.47
N VAL A 155 -11.16 -2.24 -7.82
CA VAL A 155 -10.16 -1.24 -7.40
C VAL A 155 -10.34 -1.00 -5.91
N TYR A 156 -9.65 -1.79 -5.09
CA TYR A 156 -9.71 -1.65 -3.64
C TYR A 156 -9.04 -0.33 -3.23
N ARG A 157 -9.75 0.47 -2.43
CA ARG A 157 -9.26 1.77 -1.96
C ARG A 157 -9.14 1.76 -0.45
N TRP A 158 -8.01 2.22 0.05
CA TRP A 158 -7.65 2.17 1.46
C TRP A 158 -7.96 3.47 2.20
N THR A 159 -8.18 3.34 3.50
CA THR A 159 -8.23 4.46 4.45
C THR A 159 -7.20 4.25 5.56
N GLU A 160 -6.78 5.34 6.20
CA GLU A 160 -5.87 5.30 7.35
C GLU A 160 -6.47 4.45 8.48
N ARG A 161 -7.74 4.68 8.77
CA ARG A 161 -8.45 3.96 9.84
C ARG A 161 -8.52 2.45 9.62
N GLU A 162 -8.59 2.03 8.38
CA GLU A 162 -8.60 0.61 8.01
C GLU A 162 -7.25 -0.03 8.30
N VAL A 163 -6.15 0.61 7.87
CA VAL A 163 -4.78 0.15 8.17
C VAL A 163 -4.57 0.06 9.68
N GLU A 164 -4.93 1.11 10.43
CA GLU A 164 -4.79 1.16 11.88
C GLU A 164 -5.58 0.04 12.58
N LYS A 165 -6.82 -0.22 12.16
CA LYS A 165 -7.65 -1.30 12.73
C LYS A 165 -7.08 -2.68 12.45
N MET A 166 -6.58 -2.91 11.25
CA MET A 166 -5.97 -4.18 10.89
C MET A 166 -4.75 -4.47 11.76
N LEU A 167 -3.86 -3.49 11.90
CA LEU A 167 -2.67 -3.62 12.73
C LEU A 167 -3.03 -3.82 14.20
N ALA A 168 -3.96 -3.03 14.73
CA ALA A 168 -4.42 -3.17 16.11
C ALA A 168 -5.07 -4.52 16.40
N SER A 169 -5.73 -5.14 15.40
CA SER A 169 -6.30 -6.48 15.54
C SER A 169 -5.27 -7.59 15.45
N TRP A 170 -4.23 -7.39 14.62
CA TRP A 170 -3.19 -8.39 14.39
C TRP A 170 -2.10 -8.39 15.46
N ASP A 171 -1.72 -7.21 15.91
CA ASP A 171 -0.67 -6.97 16.92
C ASP A 171 -1.22 -6.15 18.09
N PRO A 172 -2.20 -6.68 18.85
CA PRO A 172 -2.93 -5.93 19.87
C PRO A 172 -2.07 -5.51 21.05
N ALA A 173 -0.95 -6.18 21.29
CA ALA A 173 -0.02 -5.86 22.39
C ALA A 173 0.80 -4.60 22.11
N HIS A 174 0.87 -4.14 20.86
CA HIS A 174 1.73 -3.02 20.48
C HIS A 174 0.97 -1.86 19.86
N GLN A 175 1.51 -0.66 20.08
CA GLN A 175 1.23 0.52 19.25
C GLN A 175 2.23 0.52 18.10
N VAL A 176 1.73 0.38 16.88
CA VAL A 176 2.56 0.34 15.67
C VAL A 176 2.41 1.68 14.95
N PRO A 177 3.45 2.52 14.89
CA PRO A 177 3.39 3.79 14.19
C PRO A 177 3.21 3.59 12.68
N VAL A 178 2.27 4.36 12.11
CA VAL A 178 2.05 4.40 10.66
C VAL A 178 2.17 5.85 10.19
N ARG A 179 3.01 6.08 9.20
CA ARG A 179 3.13 7.37 8.52
C ARG A 179 2.44 7.31 7.17
N TYR A 180 1.65 8.33 6.86
CA TYR A 180 0.86 8.40 5.65
C TYR A 180 1.41 9.45 4.68
N PHE A 181 1.34 9.12 3.39
CA PHE A 181 1.74 9.96 2.27
C PHE A 181 0.58 10.09 1.30
N TYR A 182 0.43 11.24 0.68
CA TYR A 182 -0.68 11.52 -0.23
C TYR A 182 -0.15 12.15 -1.51
N ASN A 183 -0.70 11.72 -2.63
CA ASN A 183 -0.40 12.31 -3.93
C ASN A 183 -1.67 12.44 -4.77
N LEU A 184 -1.71 13.46 -5.60
CA LEU A 184 -2.79 13.69 -6.53
C LEU A 184 -2.34 13.34 -7.95
N ARG A 185 -2.85 12.23 -8.46
CA ARG A 185 -2.69 11.83 -9.86
C ARG A 185 -3.90 12.27 -10.66
N LEU A 186 -3.73 13.25 -11.53
CA LEU A 186 -4.81 13.74 -12.39
C LEU A 186 -5.02 12.82 -13.60
N PRO A 187 -6.28 12.44 -13.93
CA PRO A 187 -6.59 11.46 -14.97
C PRO A 187 -6.58 12.06 -16.38
N HIS A 188 -5.53 12.77 -16.79
CA HIS A 188 -5.46 13.46 -18.09
C HIS A 188 -5.71 12.53 -19.28
N ALA A 189 -5.15 11.32 -19.27
CA ALA A 189 -5.34 10.35 -20.34
C ALA A 189 -6.80 9.90 -20.47
N ARG A 190 -7.46 9.61 -19.34
CA ARG A 190 -8.89 9.23 -19.34
C ARG A 190 -9.79 10.39 -19.79
N ILE A 191 -9.50 11.61 -19.36
CA ILE A 191 -10.26 12.79 -19.79
C ILE A 191 -10.14 12.97 -21.30
N ALA A 192 -8.99 12.68 -21.90
CA ALA A 192 -8.81 12.75 -23.34
C ALA A 192 -9.71 11.78 -24.13
N LEU A 193 -10.09 10.67 -23.52
CA LEU A 193 -10.97 9.65 -24.11
C LEU A 193 -12.48 9.99 -24.02
N ILE A 194 -12.85 11.06 -23.31
CA ILE A 194 -14.26 11.49 -23.23
C ILE A 194 -14.71 11.96 -24.62
N GLY A 195 -15.68 11.27 -25.21
CA GLY A 195 -16.17 11.53 -26.56
C GLY A 195 -16.86 12.89 -26.70
N ASN A 196 -17.67 13.30 -25.70
CA ASN A 196 -18.36 14.58 -25.71
C ASN A 196 -17.40 15.75 -25.41
N PRO A 197 -17.18 16.70 -26.34
CA PRO A 197 -16.21 17.78 -26.17
C PRO A 197 -16.58 18.76 -25.06
N LEU A 198 -17.88 19.02 -24.81
CA LEU A 198 -18.31 19.90 -23.73
C LEU A 198 -18.05 19.26 -22.36
N VAL A 199 -18.38 17.98 -22.21
CA VAL A 199 -18.09 17.22 -20.97
C VAL A 199 -16.57 17.18 -20.73
N ARG A 200 -15.79 16.90 -21.76
CA ARG A 200 -14.32 16.89 -21.67
C ARG A 200 -13.75 18.25 -21.27
N ALA A 201 -14.28 19.36 -21.81
CA ALA A 201 -13.86 20.72 -21.45
C ALA A 201 -14.23 21.04 -19.98
N ALA A 202 -15.44 20.69 -19.53
CA ALA A 202 -15.87 20.86 -18.15
C ALA A 202 -14.98 20.10 -17.16
N PHE A 203 -14.61 18.85 -17.50
CA PHE A 203 -13.66 18.07 -16.69
C PHE A 203 -12.28 18.71 -16.62
N ARG A 204 -11.73 19.15 -17.74
CA ARG A 204 -10.44 19.85 -17.74
C ARG A 204 -10.48 21.11 -16.87
N ALA A 205 -11.55 21.89 -16.96
CA ALA A 205 -11.72 23.10 -16.16
C ALA A 205 -11.83 22.79 -14.65
N SER A 206 -12.40 21.65 -14.26
CA SER A 206 -12.52 21.24 -12.85
C SER A 206 -11.21 20.75 -12.22
N LEU A 207 -10.19 20.39 -13.01
CA LEU A 207 -8.92 19.87 -12.49
C LEU A 207 -8.17 20.89 -11.64
N LEU A 208 -8.14 22.15 -12.05
CA LEU A 208 -7.41 23.19 -11.33
C LEU A 208 -8.03 23.46 -9.95
N PRO A 209 -9.33 23.80 -9.81
CA PRO A 209 -9.93 24.00 -8.49
C PRO A 209 -9.86 22.74 -7.62
N PHE A 210 -10.05 21.56 -8.20
CA PHE A 210 -9.90 20.31 -7.46
C PHE A 210 -8.47 20.13 -6.93
N SER A 211 -7.44 20.41 -7.73
CA SER A 211 -6.05 20.28 -7.29
C SER A 211 -5.69 21.25 -6.18
N LEU A 212 -6.25 22.47 -6.19
CA LEU A 212 -6.08 23.46 -5.11
C LEU A 212 -6.73 22.97 -3.81
N VAL A 213 -7.97 22.47 -3.88
CA VAL A 213 -8.66 21.90 -2.73
C VAL A 213 -7.90 20.66 -2.18
N ALA A 214 -7.43 19.79 -3.04
CA ALA A 214 -6.69 18.59 -2.63
C ALA A 214 -5.36 18.95 -1.95
N ARG A 215 -4.68 20.03 -2.34
CA ARG A 215 -3.47 20.54 -1.67
C ARG A 215 -3.75 21.04 -0.26
N ILE A 216 -4.89 21.69 -0.04
CA ILE A 216 -5.33 22.17 1.29
C ILE A 216 -5.77 20.96 2.15
N PHE A 217 -6.43 19.99 1.53
CA PHE A 217 -6.94 18.78 2.17
C PHE A 217 -6.29 17.50 1.59
N PRO A 218 -5.05 17.17 1.95
CA PRO A 218 -4.30 16.06 1.35
C PRO A 218 -5.05 14.71 1.41
N LYS A 219 -5.88 14.53 2.42
CA LYS A 219 -6.76 13.36 2.56
C LYS A 219 -7.84 13.25 1.46
N GLN A 220 -7.98 14.23 0.56
CA GLN A 220 -8.83 14.14 -0.62
C GLN A 220 -8.07 13.71 -1.89
N MET A 221 -6.75 13.55 -1.82
CA MET A 221 -5.93 13.00 -2.90
C MET A 221 -6.28 11.53 -3.16
N ASN A 222 -5.90 11.02 -4.32
CA ASN A 222 -6.31 9.69 -4.81
C ASN A 222 -5.21 8.62 -4.78
N GLU A 223 -3.95 9.00 -4.68
CA GLU A 223 -2.85 8.07 -4.39
C GLU A 223 -2.50 8.15 -2.91
N PHE A 224 -2.22 7.01 -2.32
CA PHE A 224 -2.06 6.80 -0.90
C PHE A 224 -0.85 5.93 -0.64
N GLY A 225 0.12 6.45 0.10
CA GLY A 225 1.23 5.67 0.62
C GLY A 225 1.12 5.54 2.13
N PHE A 226 1.51 4.40 2.68
CA PHE A 226 1.64 4.24 4.12
C PHE A 226 2.88 3.40 4.47
N PHE A 227 3.60 3.91 5.44
CA PHE A 227 4.81 3.31 5.99
C PHE A 227 4.54 2.83 7.41
N ILE A 228 4.63 1.53 7.63
CA ILE A 228 4.45 0.87 8.93
C ILE A 228 5.83 0.66 9.54
N ASP A 229 6.11 1.36 10.65
CA ASP A 229 7.41 1.31 11.34
C ASP A 229 7.37 0.30 12.48
N LYS A 230 7.80 -0.93 12.22
CA LYS A 230 7.87 -1.99 13.24
C LYS A 230 9.02 -1.79 14.24
N GLN A 231 10.05 -1.03 13.88
CA GLN A 231 11.17 -0.74 14.80
C GLN A 231 10.77 0.28 15.88
N ALA A 232 9.82 1.17 15.56
CA ALA A 232 9.31 2.16 16.49
C ALA A 232 8.07 1.69 17.26
N ARG A 233 7.68 0.40 17.14
CA ARG A 233 6.56 -0.15 17.91
C ARG A 233 6.87 -0.13 19.41
N ALA A 234 5.87 0.20 20.20
CA ALA A 234 5.94 0.22 21.65
C ALA A 234 4.81 -0.64 22.24
N LEU A 235 5.00 -1.18 23.43
CA LEU A 235 3.94 -1.87 24.14
C LEU A 235 2.76 -0.94 24.37
N GLN A 236 1.56 -1.50 24.34
CA GLN A 236 0.36 -0.77 24.73
C GLN A 236 0.45 -0.36 26.22
N PRO A 237 -0.12 0.80 26.59
CA PRO A 237 -0.04 1.30 27.98
C PRO A 237 -0.63 0.39 29.04
N TRP A 238 -1.48 -0.55 28.62
CA TRP A 238 -2.14 -1.50 29.52
C TRP A 238 -1.41 -2.85 29.62
N MET A 239 -0.30 -3.04 28.91
CA MET A 239 0.47 -4.28 28.98
C MET A 239 1.45 -4.28 30.13
N GLU A 240 1.70 -5.47 30.69
CA GLU A 240 2.87 -5.66 31.57
C GLU A 240 4.16 -5.34 30.82
N PRO A 241 5.22 -4.89 31.51
CA PRO A 241 6.47 -4.47 30.86
C PRO A 241 7.14 -5.55 30.00
N ASP A 242 6.88 -6.82 30.29
CA ASP A 242 7.38 -7.96 29.51
C ASP A 242 6.48 -8.32 28.32
N GLY A 243 5.36 -7.63 28.14
CA GLY A 243 4.43 -7.84 27.04
C GLY A 243 3.58 -9.11 27.15
N SER A 244 3.58 -9.81 28.29
CA SER A 244 2.95 -11.12 28.45
C SER A 244 1.46 -11.08 28.74
N ALA A 245 0.97 -10.00 29.37
CA ALA A 245 -0.40 -9.92 29.86
C ALA A 245 -0.89 -8.48 30.05
N LEU A 246 -2.18 -8.35 30.31
CA LEU A 246 -2.79 -7.11 30.77
C LEU A 246 -2.27 -6.76 32.18
N SER A 247 -1.75 -5.55 32.35
CA SER A 247 -1.30 -5.07 33.66
C SER A 247 -2.47 -4.80 34.59
N ARG A 248 -2.44 -5.42 35.78
CA ARG A 248 -3.45 -5.18 36.81
C ARG A 248 -3.45 -3.72 37.29
N SER A 249 -2.31 -3.05 37.26
CA SER A 249 -2.19 -1.65 37.66
C SER A 249 -2.90 -0.68 36.70
N TYR A 250 -3.18 -1.11 35.49
CA TYR A 250 -3.86 -0.27 34.47
C TYR A 250 -5.22 0.24 34.95
N TRP A 251 -6.00 -0.60 35.61
CA TRP A 251 -7.35 -0.25 36.08
C TRP A 251 -7.37 0.89 37.11
N GLY A 252 -6.29 1.07 37.86
CA GLY A 252 -6.17 2.15 38.86
C GLY A 252 -6.03 3.55 38.26
N THR A 253 -5.75 3.67 36.95
CA THR A 253 -5.49 4.93 36.25
C THR A 253 -6.58 5.34 35.28
N GLY A 254 -7.56 4.48 35.01
CA GLY A 254 -8.55 4.64 33.96
C GLY A 254 -9.95 5.07 34.43
N LYS A 255 -10.82 5.33 33.47
CA LYS A 255 -12.27 5.61 33.71
C LYS A 255 -13.04 4.37 34.16
N TRP A 256 -12.46 3.20 34.04
CA TRP A 256 -13.10 1.91 34.26
C TRP A 256 -12.56 1.26 35.52
N LYS A 257 -13.42 0.65 36.29
CA LYS A 257 -13.03 -0.16 37.45
C LYS A 257 -12.60 -1.55 36.96
N ASP A 258 -11.73 -2.19 37.73
CA ASP A 258 -11.38 -3.59 37.50
C ASP A 258 -12.66 -4.45 37.65
N PRO A 259 -13.10 -5.16 36.60
CA PRO A 259 -14.30 -6.01 36.66
C PRO A 259 -14.11 -7.26 37.51
N ALA A 260 -12.88 -7.58 37.92
CA ALA A 260 -12.52 -8.70 38.77
C ALA A 260 -12.23 -8.30 40.23
N ALA A 261 -12.41 -7.01 40.59
CA ALA A 261 -12.20 -6.49 41.93
C ALA A 261 -13.44 -6.59 42.82
#